data_a3ac81079204a66d29b5fff163512f91
#
_entry.id   a3ac81079204a66d29b5fff163512f91
#
_cell.length_a   1.000
_cell.length_b   1.000
_cell.length_c   1.000
_cell.angle_alpha   90.00
_cell.angle_beta   90.00
_cell.angle_gamma   90.00
#
_symmetry.space_group_name_H-M   'P 1'
#
loop_
_entity.id
_entity.type
_entity.pdbx_description
1 polymer ?
#
loop_
_entity_poly.entity_id
_entity_poly.type
_entity_poly.pdbx_seq_one_letter_code
_entity_poly.pdbx_strand_id
1 'polypeptide(L)'
;MKLFIYTSILINVINAQIALPTFQGAHKAHSSVSSSGSQTFSYTGSQQTFAVPSGVTTITIKMWGAQGGSGGYWSNSSYCGTGGKGGYSTGNLSVTAGSTVYVYVGGKGESHSSCSERMRQSNPLQGGWNGGGDGDYSYSGGGGGGASDIRYNGTSIGDRVIVAGGGGGHGNAGSSTLLSDGGAGGGLVAETKANNTQYGNRTPGAGATQSSGNSNGVGSTGTANLTGGGGGGYYGGGAGANSTGGGGGSGYIGGVSSGSTITGNASMPDPDGGTMIGREGDGLIVISW
;
A
#
# COMPACT_ATOMS: atom_id res chain seq x y z
N MET A 1 110.81 35.50 4.52
CA MET A 1 109.89 35.93 3.54
C MET A 1 108.77 34.84 3.38
N LYS A 2 107.66 34.91 4.04
CA LYS A 2 106.60 33.91 4.04
C LYS A 2 105.46 34.40 3.10
N LEU A 3 105.25 33.58 2.06
CA LEU A 3 104.18 33.80 1.05
C LEU A 3 102.83 33.24 1.59
N PHE A 4 101.84 34.13 1.74
CA PHE A 4 100.52 33.69 2.06
C PHE A 4 99.71 33.57 0.77
N ILE A 5 99.29 32.36 0.46
CA ILE A 5 98.38 32.06 -0.65
C ILE A 5 96.95 32.14 -0.11
N TYR A 6 96.16 33.11 -0.57
CA TYR A 6 94.68 33.19 -0.33
C TYR A 6 93.99 32.36 -1.34
N THR A 7 93.39 31.27 -0.95
CA THR A 7 92.50 30.46 -1.77
C THR A 7 91.06 31.03 -1.58
N SER A 8 90.55 31.67 -2.65
CA SER A 8 89.15 32.14 -2.70
C SER A 8 88.23 30.94 -2.93
N ILE A 9 87.38 30.61 -1.98
CA ILE A 9 86.38 29.62 -2.15
C ILE A 9 85.15 30.31 -2.79
N LEU A 10 84.87 29.94 -4.07
CA LEU A 10 83.64 30.35 -4.79
C LEU A 10 82.49 29.51 -4.28
N ILE A 11 81.62 30.09 -3.51
CA ILE A 11 80.38 29.42 -3.09
C ILE A 11 79.35 29.63 -4.22
N ASN A 12 79.11 28.55 -5.00
CA ASN A 12 77.97 28.51 -5.93
C ASN A 12 76.70 28.30 -5.14
N VAL A 13 75.89 29.34 -5.01
CA VAL A 13 74.52 29.27 -4.49
C VAL A 13 73.65 28.68 -5.61
N ILE A 14 73.37 27.39 -5.52
CA ILE A 14 72.37 26.75 -6.39
C ILE A 14 70.99 27.19 -5.87
N ASN A 15 70.33 28.07 -6.60
CA ASN A 15 68.92 28.33 -6.39
C ASN A 15 68.09 27.11 -6.82
N ALA A 16 67.85 26.23 -5.88
CA ALA A 16 66.87 25.18 -6.08
C ALA A 16 65.47 25.81 -5.99
N GLN A 17 64.85 26.11 -7.13
CA GLN A 17 63.42 26.35 -7.19
C GLN A 17 62.68 25.08 -6.83
N ILE A 18 62.13 25.01 -5.63
CA ILE A 18 61.16 23.98 -5.25
C ILE A 18 59.89 24.31 -6.01
N ALA A 19 59.67 23.64 -7.12
CA ALA A 19 58.36 23.61 -7.78
C ALA A 19 57.39 22.94 -6.80
N LEU A 20 56.56 23.72 -6.14
CA LEU A 20 55.40 23.21 -5.42
C LEU A 20 54.52 22.46 -6.45
N PRO A 21 54.21 21.20 -6.23
CA PRO A 21 53.20 20.55 -7.08
C PRO A 21 51.91 21.36 -6.95
N THR A 22 51.46 21.92 -8.04
CA THR A 22 50.09 22.46 -8.14
C THR A 22 49.17 21.26 -7.78
N PHE A 23 48.59 21.34 -6.61
CA PHE A 23 47.49 20.45 -6.25
C PHE A 23 46.32 20.84 -7.16
N GLN A 24 46.35 20.34 -8.39
CA GLN A 24 45.09 20.18 -9.13
C GLN A 24 44.30 19.16 -8.33
N GLY A 25 43.44 19.67 -7.48
CA GLY A 25 42.42 18.86 -6.86
C GLY A 25 41.70 18.17 -8.00
N ALA A 26 42.01 16.90 -8.19
CA ALA A 26 41.13 16.04 -8.96
C ALA A 26 39.81 16.13 -8.18
N HIS A 27 38.92 17.00 -8.65
CA HIS A 27 37.50 16.81 -8.39
C HIS A 27 37.21 15.40 -8.88
N LYS A 28 37.34 14.40 -8.01
CA LYS A 28 36.68 13.13 -8.23
C LYS A 28 35.23 13.53 -8.48
N ALA A 29 34.84 13.47 -9.75
CA ALA A 29 33.44 13.39 -10.04
C ALA A 29 32.93 12.33 -9.07
N HIS A 30 32.14 12.74 -8.11
CA HIS A 30 31.42 11.82 -7.26
C HIS A 30 30.52 11.07 -8.25
N SER A 31 31.04 9.98 -8.81
CA SER A 31 30.18 9.02 -9.45
C SER A 31 29.24 8.61 -8.33
N SER A 32 28.05 9.16 -8.35
CA SER A 32 26.95 8.69 -7.52
C SER A 32 26.74 7.24 -7.94
N VAL A 33 27.41 6.32 -7.26
CA VAL A 33 27.09 4.91 -7.37
C VAL A 33 25.68 4.83 -6.80
N SER A 34 24.71 4.73 -7.68
CA SER A 34 23.36 4.37 -7.30
C SER A 34 23.46 2.98 -6.69
N SER A 35 23.55 2.91 -5.37
CA SER A 35 23.50 1.64 -4.66
C SER A 35 22.09 1.09 -4.86
N SER A 36 21.97 -0.09 -5.48
CA SER A 36 20.70 -0.82 -5.50
C SER A 36 20.31 -1.19 -4.07
N GLY A 37 19.03 -1.09 -3.76
CA GLY A 37 18.52 -1.40 -2.43
C GLY A 37 17.04 -1.70 -2.45
N SER A 38 16.51 -2.10 -1.30
CA SER A 38 15.09 -2.33 -1.10
C SER A 38 14.69 -1.97 0.33
N GLN A 39 13.51 -1.39 0.47
CA GLN A 39 12.90 -1.10 1.77
C GLN A 39 11.46 -1.58 1.79
N THR A 40 11.10 -2.28 2.86
CA THR A 40 9.74 -2.78 3.10
C THR A 40 9.06 -1.90 4.14
N PHE A 41 7.80 -1.55 3.87
CA PHE A 41 6.92 -0.77 4.73
C PHE A 41 5.73 -1.64 5.14
N SER A 42 5.65 -1.94 6.43
CA SER A 42 4.51 -2.61 7.05
C SER A 42 3.52 -1.58 7.59
N TYR A 43 2.32 -2.03 7.91
CA TYR A 43 1.27 -1.21 8.52
C TYR A 43 1.70 -0.62 9.87
N THR A 44 1.45 0.68 10.06
CA THR A 44 1.73 1.41 11.31
C THR A 44 0.55 2.26 11.79
N GLY A 45 -0.54 2.30 11.04
CA GLY A 45 -1.68 3.18 11.32
C GLY A 45 -1.40 4.67 11.02
N SER A 46 -0.32 4.99 10.33
CA SER A 46 0.08 6.37 10.02
C SER A 46 0.87 6.44 8.71
N GLN A 47 0.99 7.67 8.18
CA GLN A 47 1.87 7.99 7.06
C GLN A 47 3.33 7.67 7.40
N GLN A 48 4.03 7.04 6.46
CA GLN A 48 5.47 6.80 6.48
C GLN A 48 6.14 7.54 5.32
N THR A 49 7.46 7.63 5.32
CA THR A 49 8.23 8.32 4.28
C THR A 49 9.39 7.46 3.79
N PHE A 50 9.69 7.60 2.50
CA PHE A 50 10.90 7.08 1.87
C PHE A 50 11.71 8.24 1.31
N ALA A 51 12.94 8.44 1.81
CA ALA A 51 13.88 9.40 1.26
C ALA A 51 14.60 8.76 0.06
N VAL A 52 14.45 9.34 -1.12
CA VAL A 52 15.09 8.84 -2.35
C VAL A 52 16.61 8.97 -2.23
N PRO A 53 17.38 7.86 -2.35
CA PRO A 53 18.83 7.90 -2.21
C PRO A 53 19.50 8.74 -3.30
N SER A 54 20.72 9.21 -3.01
CA SER A 54 21.54 9.95 -3.97
C SER A 54 21.79 9.13 -5.23
N GLY A 55 21.61 9.74 -6.39
CA GLY A 55 21.81 9.10 -7.70
C GLY A 55 20.64 8.24 -8.19
N VAL A 56 19.62 8.02 -7.38
CA VAL A 56 18.42 7.27 -7.78
C VAL A 56 17.45 8.20 -8.51
N THR A 57 17.05 7.82 -9.71
CA THR A 57 16.09 8.55 -10.56
C THR A 57 14.82 7.75 -10.84
N THR A 58 14.80 6.47 -10.49
CA THR A 58 13.64 5.59 -10.65
C THR A 58 13.58 4.60 -9.50
N ILE A 59 12.40 4.38 -8.98
CA ILE A 59 12.12 3.35 -7.98
C ILE A 59 11.06 2.38 -8.52
N THR A 60 11.22 1.10 -8.20
CA THR A 60 10.20 0.08 -8.47
C THR A 60 9.36 -0.13 -7.22
N ILE A 61 8.05 -0.05 -7.36
CA ILE A 61 7.09 -0.20 -6.27
C ILE A 61 6.33 -1.51 -6.46
N LYS A 62 6.24 -2.31 -5.40
CA LYS A 62 5.32 -3.44 -5.27
C LYS A 62 4.48 -3.22 -4.03
N MET A 63 3.17 -3.37 -4.13
CA MET A 63 2.29 -3.05 -3.03
C MET A 63 1.05 -3.94 -3.01
N TRP A 64 0.57 -4.21 -1.81
CA TRP A 64 -0.61 -5.01 -1.53
C TRP A 64 -1.56 -4.21 -0.64
N GLY A 65 -2.84 -4.17 -1.01
CA GLY A 65 -3.91 -3.63 -0.17
C GLY A 65 -4.21 -4.54 1.02
N ALA A 66 -4.97 -4.08 1.99
CA ALA A 66 -5.33 -4.85 3.17
C ALA A 66 -6.60 -5.69 2.95
N GLN A 67 -6.74 -6.75 3.73
CA GLN A 67 -7.93 -7.58 3.79
C GLN A 67 -9.06 -6.88 4.54
N GLY A 68 -10.31 -7.09 4.14
CA GLY A 68 -11.49 -6.74 4.91
C GLY A 68 -11.67 -7.62 6.15
N GLY A 69 -12.45 -7.16 7.10
CA GLY A 69 -12.78 -7.88 8.33
C GLY A 69 -13.75 -9.02 8.09
N SER A 70 -13.60 -10.10 8.87
CA SER A 70 -14.56 -11.19 8.95
C SER A 70 -15.74 -10.78 9.83
N GLY A 71 -16.96 -11.20 9.46
CA GLY A 71 -18.16 -10.96 10.25
C GLY A 71 -18.54 -12.17 11.10
N GLY A 72 -19.35 -11.94 12.12
CA GLY A 72 -19.97 -12.98 12.93
C GLY A 72 -21.18 -13.61 12.24
N TYR A 73 -21.79 -14.63 12.88
CA TYR A 73 -22.96 -15.34 12.37
C TYR A 73 -24.22 -15.06 13.18
N TRP A 74 -25.40 -15.08 12.53
CA TRP A 74 -26.69 -14.81 13.19
C TRP A 74 -27.24 -15.96 14.01
N SER A 75 -26.97 -17.21 13.66
CA SER A 75 -27.55 -18.39 14.30
C SER A 75 -26.51 -19.51 14.45
N ASN A 76 -26.26 -19.93 15.66
CA ASN A 76 -25.61 -21.16 16.17
C ASN A 76 -24.77 -22.05 15.19
N SER A 77 -24.16 -21.50 14.15
CA SER A 77 -23.28 -22.26 13.26
C SER A 77 -21.83 -21.79 13.40
N SER A 78 -20.93 -22.74 13.33
CA SER A 78 -19.47 -22.53 13.43
C SER A 78 -18.86 -21.86 12.20
N TYR A 79 -19.65 -21.09 11.41
CA TYR A 79 -19.19 -20.54 10.15
C TYR A 79 -18.94 -19.02 10.25
N CYS A 80 -17.69 -18.63 10.08
CA CYS A 80 -17.29 -17.26 9.82
C CYS A 80 -17.11 -17.05 8.33
N GLY A 81 -17.79 -16.07 7.78
CA GLY A 81 -17.44 -15.61 6.45
C GLY A 81 -16.18 -14.76 6.46
N THR A 82 -15.55 -14.63 5.34
CA THR A 82 -14.27 -13.95 5.19
C THR A 82 -14.45 -12.57 4.56
N GLY A 83 -13.70 -11.60 5.06
CA GLY A 83 -13.51 -10.34 4.34
C GLY A 83 -12.75 -10.58 3.04
N GLY A 84 -13.03 -9.75 2.03
CA GLY A 84 -12.33 -9.77 0.76
C GLY A 84 -10.83 -9.57 0.94
N LYS A 85 -10.03 -10.25 0.15
CA LYS A 85 -8.57 -10.09 0.18
C LYS A 85 -8.13 -8.83 -0.53
N GLY A 86 -7.01 -8.25 -0.09
CA GLY A 86 -6.40 -7.09 -0.73
C GLY A 86 -5.80 -7.43 -2.10
N GLY A 87 -5.83 -6.46 -3.01
CA GLY A 87 -5.24 -6.57 -4.34
C GLY A 87 -3.78 -6.17 -4.37
N TYR A 88 -3.16 -6.27 -5.55
CA TYR A 88 -1.77 -5.95 -5.81
C TYR A 88 -1.65 -4.87 -6.88
N SER A 89 -0.66 -3.99 -6.73
CA SER A 89 -0.23 -3.05 -7.78
C SER A 89 1.29 -2.93 -7.79
N THR A 90 1.86 -2.74 -8.98
CA THR A 90 3.30 -2.53 -9.18
C THR A 90 3.53 -1.54 -10.31
N GLY A 91 4.69 -0.89 -10.31
CA GLY A 91 5.14 0.00 -11.37
C GLY A 91 6.41 0.74 -11.01
N ASN A 92 6.96 1.45 -11.99
CA ASN A 92 8.17 2.25 -11.85
C ASN A 92 7.79 3.74 -11.74
N LEU A 93 8.22 4.39 -10.69
CA LEU A 93 8.05 5.81 -10.46
C LEU A 93 9.35 6.55 -10.74
N SER A 94 9.31 7.55 -11.65
CA SER A 94 10.41 8.49 -11.83
C SER A 94 10.45 9.45 -10.64
N VAL A 95 11.61 9.57 -10.02
CA VAL A 95 11.82 10.36 -8.81
C VAL A 95 13.06 11.24 -8.92
N THR A 96 13.13 12.26 -8.07
CA THR A 96 14.32 13.09 -7.93
C THR A 96 15.13 12.63 -6.72
N ALA A 97 16.44 12.45 -6.88
CA ALA A 97 17.33 12.13 -5.76
C ALA A 97 17.18 13.15 -4.62
N GLY A 98 17.08 12.67 -3.38
CA GLY A 98 16.84 13.49 -2.21
C GLY A 98 15.40 13.92 -1.97
N SER A 99 14.46 13.63 -2.89
CA SER A 99 13.04 13.90 -2.67
C SER A 99 12.42 12.90 -1.67
N THR A 100 11.25 13.26 -1.16
CA THR A 100 10.47 12.40 -0.26
C THR A 100 9.30 11.78 -1.00
N VAL A 101 9.16 10.48 -0.85
CA VAL A 101 7.98 9.69 -1.27
C VAL A 101 7.17 9.38 -0.02
N TYR A 102 5.87 9.64 -0.07
CA TYR A 102 4.97 9.39 1.05
C TYR A 102 4.28 8.03 0.88
N VAL A 103 4.33 7.22 1.94
CA VAL A 103 3.93 5.81 1.93
C VAL A 103 2.77 5.60 2.90
N TYR A 104 1.68 5.06 2.38
CA TYR A 104 0.46 4.77 3.13
C TYR A 104 0.14 3.30 3.00
N VAL A 105 0.30 2.54 4.09
CA VAL A 105 0.05 1.08 4.10
C VAL A 105 -1.31 0.82 4.72
N GLY A 106 -2.21 0.18 3.99
CA GLY A 106 -3.57 -0.10 4.45
C GLY A 106 -3.62 -1.01 5.67
N GLY A 107 -4.50 -0.70 6.61
CA GLY A 107 -4.81 -1.56 7.75
C GLY A 107 -5.90 -2.57 7.40
N LYS A 108 -5.85 -3.77 7.97
CA LYS A 108 -6.92 -4.76 7.89
C LYS A 108 -8.21 -4.18 8.51
N GLY A 109 -9.35 -4.47 7.91
CA GLY A 109 -10.65 -4.19 8.51
C GLY A 109 -10.85 -5.00 9.80
N GLU A 110 -11.51 -4.39 10.78
CA GLU A 110 -11.79 -5.05 12.05
C GLU A 110 -12.73 -6.25 11.84
N SER A 111 -12.42 -7.34 12.52
CA SER A 111 -13.16 -8.59 12.46
C SER A 111 -13.91 -8.84 13.74
N HIS A 112 -15.04 -9.54 13.66
CA HIS A 112 -15.71 -10.06 14.84
C HIS A 112 -14.80 -11.02 15.60
N SER A 113 -14.80 -10.96 16.93
CA SER A 113 -13.91 -11.74 17.78
C SER A 113 -14.28 -13.23 17.87
N SER A 114 -15.51 -13.61 17.55
CA SER A 114 -16.01 -14.99 17.62
C SER A 114 -17.02 -15.27 16.51
N CYS A 115 -16.90 -16.44 15.91
CA CYS A 115 -17.84 -16.92 14.90
C CYS A 115 -19.06 -17.62 15.52
N SER A 116 -18.97 -18.01 16.80
CA SER A 116 -19.97 -18.85 17.47
C SER A 116 -20.96 -18.07 18.30
N GLU A 117 -20.79 -16.77 18.47
CA GLU A 117 -21.62 -15.96 19.33
C GLU A 117 -22.43 -14.92 18.56
N ARG A 118 -23.70 -14.87 18.84
CA ARG A 118 -24.63 -13.83 18.39
C ARG A 118 -24.37 -12.57 19.20
N MET A 119 -23.39 -11.79 18.83
CA MET A 119 -23.08 -10.58 19.56
C MET A 119 -23.63 -9.33 18.86
N ARG A 120 -24.53 -8.64 19.57
CA ARG A 120 -24.74 -7.21 19.33
C ARG A 120 -23.47 -6.50 19.80
N GLN A 121 -22.79 -5.85 18.89
CA GLN A 121 -21.73 -4.91 19.26
C GLN A 121 -22.35 -3.54 19.52
N SER A 122 -21.85 -2.84 20.52
CA SER A 122 -22.25 -1.46 20.81
C SER A 122 -21.65 -0.46 19.82
N ASN A 123 -20.62 -0.87 19.07
CA ASN A 123 -19.92 -0.05 18.08
C ASN A 123 -19.77 -0.81 16.76
N PRO A 124 -19.74 -0.12 15.61
CA PRO A 124 -19.42 -0.75 14.34
C PRO A 124 -18.01 -1.32 14.35
N LEU A 125 -17.79 -2.44 13.63
CA LEU A 125 -16.43 -2.92 13.35
C LEU A 125 -15.75 -1.93 12.42
N GLN A 126 -14.63 -1.38 12.87
CA GLN A 126 -13.96 -0.28 12.18
C GLN A 126 -13.37 -0.73 10.85
N GLY A 127 -13.48 0.14 9.86
CA GLY A 127 -12.73 0.02 8.62
C GLY A 127 -11.24 0.15 8.85
N GLY A 128 -10.45 -0.56 8.05
CA GLY A 128 -8.99 -0.48 8.09
C GLY A 128 -8.48 0.92 7.74
N TRP A 129 -7.42 1.34 8.40
CA TRP A 129 -6.78 2.63 8.13
C TRP A 129 -6.43 2.79 6.64
N ASN A 130 -6.48 4.00 6.16
CA ASN A 130 -6.36 4.43 4.77
C ASN A 130 -7.53 3.97 3.90
N GLY A 131 -8.74 4.23 4.40
CA GLY A 131 -9.95 4.27 3.59
C GLY A 131 -10.86 3.04 3.63
N GLY A 132 -10.68 2.08 4.54
CA GLY A 132 -11.70 1.06 4.77
C GLY A 132 -12.99 1.67 5.34
N GLY A 133 -14.16 1.26 4.87
CA GLY A 133 -15.45 1.63 5.42
C GLY A 133 -15.80 0.77 6.63
N ASP A 134 -16.51 1.34 7.63
CA ASP A 134 -16.95 0.58 8.80
C ASP A 134 -18.03 -0.44 8.43
N GLY A 135 -18.10 -1.54 9.17
CA GLY A 135 -19.21 -2.48 9.11
C GLY A 135 -20.46 -1.92 9.80
N ASP A 136 -21.58 -2.63 9.71
CA ASP A 136 -22.80 -2.26 10.41
C ASP A 136 -22.68 -2.44 11.93
N TYR A 137 -23.18 -1.45 12.68
CA TYR A 137 -23.09 -1.44 14.14
C TYR A 137 -24.10 -2.38 14.84
N SER A 138 -25.13 -2.85 14.13
CA SER A 138 -26.22 -3.59 14.79
C SER A 138 -25.89 -5.05 15.06
N TYR A 139 -25.12 -5.71 14.20
CA TYR A 139 -24.96 -7.16 14.20
C TYR A 139 -23.66 -7.67 13.54
N SER A 140 -22.58 -6.95 13.61
CA SER A 140 -21.24 -7.51 13.29
C SER A 140 -20.92 -7.74 11.81
N GLY A 141 -21.30 -6.83 10.93
CA GLY A 141 -20.68 -6.76 9.61
C GLY A 141 -19.19 -6.36 9.76
N GLY A 142 -18.28 -7.07 9.09
CA GLY A 142 -16.85 -6.76 9.12
C GLY A 142 -16.53 -5.40 8.51
N GLY A 143 -15.50 -4.71 9.00
CA GLY A 143 -14.97 -3.49 8.39
C GLY A 143 -14.30 -3.77 7.06
N GLY A 144 -14.33 -2.84 6.09
CA GLY A 144 -13.54 -2.93 4.87
C GLY A 144 -12.05 -2.77 5.13
N GLY A 145 -11.18 -3.38 4.34
CA GLY A 145 -9.73 -3.20 4.41
C GLY A 145 -9.29 -1.87 3.78
N GLY A 146 -8.23 -1.27 4.29
CA GLY A 146 -7.63 -0.04 3.76
C GLY A 146 -6.84 -0.28 2.48
N ALA A 147 -6.71 0.76 1.65
CA ALA A 147 -5.81 0.74 0.50
C ALA A 147 -4.35 0.95 0.92
N SER A 148 -3.42 0.41 0.15
CA SER A 148 -2.03 0.88 0.19
C SER A 148 -1.81 1.85 -0.96
N ASP A 149 -1.17 3.01 -0.72
CA ASP A 149 -0.87 3.98 -1.78
C ASP A 149 0.47 4.68 -1.57
N ILE A 150 1.03 5.13 -2.68
CA ILE A 150 2.18 6.02 -2.73
C ILE A 150 1.72 7.38 -3.24
N ARG A 151 2.16 8.44 -2.55
CA ARG A 151 1.97 9.83 -2.96
C ARG A 151 3.32 10.50 -3.22
N TYR A 152 3.37 11.28 -4.27
CA TYR A 152 4.59 11.97 -4.68
C TYR A 152 4.30 13.42 -5.05
N ASN A 153 5.18 14.33 -4.69
CA ASN A 153 5.03 15.78 -4.81
C ASN A 153 3.95 16.40 -3.91
N GLY A 154 3.40 15.64 -2.96
CA GLY A 154 2.41 16.09 -2.00
C GLY A 154 1.88 14.94 -1.15
N THR A 155 1.04 15.26 -0.16
CA THR A 155 0.44 14.30 0.78
C THR A 155 -1.07 14.16 0.61
N SER A 156 -1.66 14.96 -0.28
CA SER A 156 -3.10 14.95 -0.54
C SER A 156 -3.56 13.66 -1.25
N ILE A 157 -4.83 13.35 -1.18
CA ILE A 157 -5.42 12.20 -1.86
C ILE A 157 -5.25 12.28 -3.39
N GLY A 158 -5.16 13.50 -3.95
CA GLY A 158 -4.91 13.73 -5.37
C GLY A 158 -3.46 13.49 -5.81
N ASP A 159 -2.52 13.38 -4.87
CA ASP A 159 -1.09 13.18 -5.17
C ASP A 159 -0.72 11.69 -5.29
N ARG A 160 -1.73 10.78 -5.24
CA ARG A 160 -1.52 9.34 -5.38
C ARG A 160 -1.05 8.99 -6.78
N VAL A 161 0.08 8.32 -6.88
CA VAL A 161 0.67 7.86 -8.16
C VAL A 161 0.39 6.39 -8.43
N ILE A 162 0.19 5.59 -7.38
CA ILE A 162 -0.14 4.17 -7.46
C ILE A 162 -0.93 3.75 -6.23
N VAL A 163 -1.93 2.87 -6.40
CA VAL A 163 -2.81 2.37 -5.34
C VAL A 163 -3.05 0.88 -5.51
N ALA A 164 -2.94 0.11 -4.42
CA ALA A 164 -3.46 -1.25 -4.31
C ALA A 164 -4.72 -1.23 -3.43
N GLY A 165 -5.86 -1.65 -3.98
CA GLY A 165 -7.13 -1.57 -3.29
C GLY A 165 -7.29 -2.62 -2.19
N GLY A 166 -7.97 -2.26 -1.10
CA GLY A 166 -8.37 -3.13 0.00
C GLY A 166 -9.65 -3.90 -0.29
N GLY A 167 -9.83 -5.04 0.36
CA GLY A 167 -11.03 -5.87 0.24
C GLY A 167 -12.21 -5.33 1.05
N GLY A 168 -13.44 -5.63 0.63
CA GLY A 168 -14.65 -5.33 1.40
C GLY A 168 -14.78 -6.21 2.65
N GLY A 169 -15.51 -5.73 3.66
CA GLY A 169 -15.84 -6.47 4.86
C GLY A 169 -16.90 -7.55 4.61
N HIS A 170 -16.93 -8.60 5.41
CA HIS A 170 -17.97 -9.62 5.39
C HIS A 170 -19.30 -9.07 5.92
N GLY A 171 -20.39 -9.44 5.28
CA GLY A 171 -21.74 -9.26 5.81
C GLY A 171 -22.18 -10.52 6.58
N ASN A 172 -23.41 -10.53 7.15
CA ASN A 172 -23.93 -11.71 7.85
C ASN A 172 -25.19 -12.25 7.19
N ALA A 173 -25.06 -13.17 6.28
CA ALA A 173 -26.15 -13.70 5.46
C ALA A 173 -26.90 -14.91 6.02
N GLY A 174 -26.77 -15.22 7.28
CA GLY A 174 -27.61 -16.23 7.96
C GLY A 174 -27.33 -17.68 7.64
N SER A 175 -27.29 -18.14 6.42
CA SER A 175 -27.11 -19.56 6.07
C SER A 175 -26.34 -19.84 4.78
N SER A 176 -25.91 -18.84 4.07
CA SER A 176 -25.17 -19.00 2.80
C SER A 176 -23.84 -18.30 2.84
N THR A 177 -22.79 -19.06 2.68
CA THR A 177 -21.39 -18.64 2.74
C THR A 177 -20.99 -17.71 1.59
N LEU A 178 -21.59 -17.90 0.43
CA LEU A 178 -21.16 -17.27 -0.82
C LEU A 178 -21.59 -15.81 -0.96
N LEU A 179 -22.55 -15.34 -0.16
CA LEU A 179 -23.12 -14.01 -0.34
C LEU A 179 -22.65 -12.97 0.67
N SER A 180 -22.15 -13.46 1.77
CA SER A 180 -21.74 -12.62 2.87
C SER A 180 -20.26 -12.27 2.82
N ASP A 181 -19.44 -12.99 2.05
CA ASP A 181 -18.03 -12.65 1.88
C ASP A 181 -17.84 -11.28 1.24
N GLY A 182 -16.81 -10.58 1.69
CA GLY A 182 -16.41 -9.30 1.10
C GLY A 182 -15.82 -9.47 -0.30
N GLY A 183 -16.02 -8.50 -1.17
CA GLY A 183 -15.42 -8.44 -2.50
C GLY A 183 -13.91 -8.18 -2.41
N ALA A 184 -13.13 -8.83 -3.26
CA ALA A 184 -11.69 -8.63 -3.34
C ALA A 184 -11.35 -7.22 -3.86
N GLY A 185 -10.33 -6.59 -3.28
CA GLY A 185 -9.81 -5.29 -3.70
C GLY A 185 -8.82 -5.38 -4.85
N GLY A 186 -8.43 -4.24 -5.39
CA GLY A 186 -7.42 -4.11 -6.44
C GLY A 186 -7.97 -4.35 -7.86
N GLY A 187 -7.05 -4.45 -8.80
CA GLY A 187 -7.40 -4.40 -10.21
C GLY A 187 -7.89 -3.02 -10.64
N LEU A 188 -8.08 -2.83 -11.96
CA LEU A 188 -8.76 -1.62 -12.47
C LEU A 188 -10.26 -1.64 -12.14
N VAL A 189 -10.81 -2.83 -11.91
CA VAL A 189 -12.17 -3.08 -11.46
C VAL A 189 -12.09 -4.06 -10.30
N ALA A 190 -12.49 -3.62 -9.11
CA ALA A 190 -12.53 -4.46 -7.92
C ALA A 190 -13.76 -5.39 -7.94
N GLU A 191 -13.74 -6.43 -7.12
CA GLU A 191 -14.79 -7.43 -7.12
C GLU A 191 -16.08 -6.93 -6.46
N THR A 192 -17.19 -7.15 -7.16
CA THR A 192 -18.54 -7.22 -6.60
C THR A 192 -18.90 -8.69 -6.44
N LYS A 193 -19.25 -9.15 -5.23
CA LYS A 193 -19.72 -10.53 -5.09
C LYS A 193 -21.02 -10.77 -5.82
N ALA A 194 -21.25 -12.02 -6.22
CA ALA A 194 -22.48 -12.37 -6.93
C ALA A 194 -23.74 -12.08 -6.09
N ASN A 195 -24.79 -11.60 -6.74
CA ASN A 195 -26.09 -11.44 -6.13
C ASN A 195 -26.78 -12.81 -5.97
N ASN A 196 -27.33 -13.11 -4.78
CA ASN A 196 -28.09 -14.33 -4.56
C ASN A 196 -29.58 -14.02 -4.45
N THR A 197 -30.30 -14.47 -5.46
CA THR A 197 -31.75 -14.30 -5.53
C THR A 197 -32.52 -15.30 -4.66
N GLN A 198 -31.85 -16.32 -4.10
CA GLN A 198 -32.53 -17.40 -3.32
C GLN A 198 -33.13 -16.90 -2.00
N TYR A 199 -32.62 -15.80 -1.44
CA TYR A 199 -33.08 -15.23 -0.15
C TYR A 199 -33.62 -13.79 -0.28
N GLY A 200 -34.17 -13.42 -1.43
CA GLY A 200 -34.68 -12.07 -1.70
C GLY A 200 -33.64 -11.15 -2.33
N ASN A 201 -34.00 -9.90 -2.57
CA ASN A 201 -33.12 -8.89 -3.18
C ASN A 201 -32.01 -8.47 -2.21
N ARG A 202 -30.96 -9.28 -2.12
CA ARG A 202 -29.75 -9.00 -1.37
C ARG A 202 -28.69 -8.50 -2.33
N THR A 203 -28.30 -7.25 -2.22
CA THR A 203 -27.34 -6.62 -3.12
C THR A 203 -25.98 -6.49 -2.43
N PRO A 204 -24.95 -7.24 -2.83
CA PRO A 204 -23.60 -7.03 -2.36
C PRO A 204 -23.11 -5.62 -2.68
N GLY A 205 -22.17 -5.14 -1.89
CA GLY A 205 -21.51 -3.87 -2.17
C GLY A 205 -20.83 -3.90 -3.53
N ALA A 206 -21.01 -2.85 -4.32
CA ALA A 206 -20.38 -2.74 -5.63
C ALA A 206 -18.85 -2.60 -5.48
N GLY A 207 -18.10 -3.36 -6.25
CA GLY A 207 -16.67 -3.13 -6.43
C GLY A 207 -16.42 -1.81 -7.16
N ALA A 208 -15.40 -1.07 -6.73
CA ALA A 208 -15.03 0.19 -7.34
C ALA A 208 -14.29 0.00 -8.68
N THR A 209 -14.32 1.04 -9.53
CA THR A 209 -13.60 1.09 -10.81
C THR A 209 -12.64 2.29 -10.85
N GLN A 210 -12.08 2.60 -12.02
CA GLN A 210 -11.24 3.79 -12.22
C GLN A 210 -12.03 5.11 -12.26
N SER A 211 -13.34 5.05 -12.39
CA SER A 211 -14.20 6.21 -12.57
C SER A 211 -15.48 6.17 -11.73
N SER A 212 -15.72 5.08 -11.02
CA SER A 212 -16.92 4.91 -10.19
C SER A 212 -16.61 4.18 -8.87
N GLY A 213 -17.34 4.53 -7.86
CA GLY A 213 -17.19 4.11 -6.47
C GLY A 213 -17.31 5.31 -5.55
N ASN A 214 -17.01 5.14 -4.27
CA ASN A 214 -16.93 6.27 -3.36
C ASN A 214 -15.74 7.15 -3.70
N SER A 215 -15.99 8.43 -3.83
CA SER A 215 -14.95 9.44 -4.05
C SER A 215 -13.97 9.46 -2.87
N ASN A 216 -12.76 10.00 -3.13
CA ASN A 216 -11.67 10.10 -2.15
C ASN A 216 -11.13 8.75 -1.64
N GLY A 217 -11.44 7.65 -2.32
CA GLY A 217 -10.86 6.34 -2.03
C GLY A 217 -11.35 5.67 -0.75
N VAL A 218 -12.35 6.21 -0.10
CA VAL A 218 -12.92 5.66 1.15
C VAL A 218 -14.07 4.72 0.82
N GLY A 219 -14.06 3.51 1.37
CA GLY A 219 -15.16 2.57 1.26
C GLY A 219 -16.43 3.05 1.98
N SER A 220 -17.59 2.66 1.48
CA SER A 220 -18.87 2.98 2.14
C SER A 220 -18.97 2.28 3.49
N THR A 221 -19.52 2.98 4.48
CA THR A 221 -19.92 2.40 5.77
C THR A 221 -21.22 1.61 5.64
N GLY A 222 -21.28 0.43 6.24
CA GLY A 222 -22.50 -0.36 6.38
C GLY A 222 -23.52 0.35 7.27
N THR A 223 -24.75 0.55 6.79
CA THR A 223 -25.73 1.39 7.50
C THR A 223 -26.86 0.62 8.16
N ALA A 224 -27.08 -0.63 7.81
CA ALA A 224 -28.18 -1.43 8.37
C ALA A 224 -28.06 -2.93 8.06
N ASN A 225 -28.63 -3.77 8.94
CA ASN A 225 -28.91 -5.17 8.66
C ASN A 225 -27.69 -6.04 8.32
N LEU A 226 -26.66 -6.03 9.18
CA LEU A 226 -25.56 -7.02 9.08
C LEU A 226 -24.67 -6.85 7.85
N THR A 227 -24.44 -5.63 7.42
CA THR A 227 -23.71 -5.35 6.18
C THR A 227 -22.23 -5.10 6.42
N GLY A 228 -21.40 -5.64 5.54
CA GLY A 228 -19.96 -5.37 5.51
C GLY A 228 -19.65 -3.99 4.92
N GLY A 229 -18.60 -3.34 5.43
CA GLY A 229 -18.07 -2.08 4.92
C GLY A 229 -17.34 -2.28 3.59
N GLY A 230 -17.31 -1.26 2.72
CA GLY A 230 -16.56 -1.26 1.46
C GLY A 230 -15.05 -1.16 1.67
N GLY A 231 -14.25 -1.72 0.77
CA GLY A 231 -12.78 -1.59 0.78
C GLY A 231 -12.31 -0.20 0.32
N GLY A 232 -11.19 0.28 0.89
CA GLY A 232 -10.48 1.48 0.43
C GLY A 232 -9.79 1.26 -0.91
N GLY A 233 -9.61 2.32 -1.71
CA GLY A 233 -9.00 2.19 -3.05
C GLY A 233 -8.67 3.53 -3.69
N TYR A 234 -8.40 3.53 -4.98
CA TYR A 234 -8.41 4.76 -5.76
C TYR A 234 -9.83 5.37 -5.74
N TYR A 235 -10.83 4.54 -6.01
CA TYR A 235 -12.21 4.72 -5.55
C TYR A 235 -12.52 3.64 -4.53
N GLY A 236 -13.28 3.98 -3.50
CA GLY A 236 -13.71 3.07 -2.46
C GLY A 236 -14.89 2.20 -2.91
N GLY A 237 -14.94 0.96 -2.45
CA GLY A 237 -16.03 0.03 -2.69
C GLY A 237 -17.31 0.43 -1.96
N GLY A 238 -18.47 -0.04 -2.45
CA GLY A 238 -19.75 0.13 -1.81
C GLY A 238 -19.91 -0.77 -0.59
N ALA A 239 -20.70 -0.35 0.41
CA ALA A 239 -21.16 -1.24 1.47
C ALA A 239 -22.19 -2.23 0.92
N GLY A 240 -22.32 -3.38 1.57
CA GLY A 240 -23.39 -4.32 1.29
C GLY A 240 -24.79 -3.79 1.65
N ALA A 241 -25.82 -4.47 1.22
CA ALA A 241 -27.19 -4.23 1.64
C ALA A 241 -27.86 -5.55 2.05
N ASN A 242 -28.71 -5.52 3.08
CA ASN A 242 -29.44 -6.70 3.54
C ASN A 242 -28.52 -7.93 3.83
N SER A 243 -27.62 -7.79 4.76
CA SER A 243 -26.72 -8.87 5.24
C SER A 243 -25.68 -9.36 4.21
N THR A 244 -25.28 -8.52 3.27
CA THR A 244 -24.23 -8.88 2.30
C THR A 244 -22.91 -8.19 2.59
N GLY A 245 -21.83 -8.73 2.03
CA GLY A 245 -20.50 -8.15 2.12
C GLY A 245 -20.35 -6.87 1.32
N GLY A 246 -19.40 -6.03 1.72
CA GLY A 246 -18.97 -4.85 0.99
C GLY A 246 -18.19 -5.21 -0.28
N GLY A 247 -18.17 -4.34 -1.26
CA GLY A 247 -17.34 -4.45 -2.46
C GLY A 247 -15.88 -4.05 -2.20
N GLY A 248 -14.96 -4.52 -3.03
CA GLY A 248 -13.56 -4.12 -2.97
C GLY A 248 -13.31 -2.69 -3.48
N GLY A 249 -12.25 -2.04 -3.01
CA GLY A 249 -11.75 -0.79 -3.56
C GLY A 249 -10.86 -1.01 -4.78
N SER A 250 -10.85 -0.09 -5.74
CA SER A 250 -10.06 -0.22 -6.97
C SER A 250 -8.58 0.11 -6.78
N GLY A 251 -7.72 -0.52 -7.59
CA GLY A 251 -6.31 -0.13 -7.74
C GLY A 251 -6.17 1.09 -8.65
N TYR A 252 -4.95 1.63 -8.76
CA TYR A 252 -4.57 2.70 -9.68
C TYR A 252 -3.10 2.59 -10.05
N ILE A 253 -2.78 2.83 -11.33
CA ILE A 253 -1.42 2.76 -11.86
C ILE A 253 -1.09 3.91 -12.82
N GLY A 254 -1.92 4.94 -12.87
CA GLY A 254 -1.80 6.03 -13.84
C GLY A 254 -0.62 6.97 -13.62
N GLY A 255 -0.01 6.98 -12.43
CA GLY A 255 1.16 7.82 -12.10
C GLY A 255 2.51 7.09 -12.22
N VAL A 256 2.54 5.86 -12.74
CA VAL A 256 3.76 5.05 -12.86
C VAL A 256 3.90 4.49 -14.29
N SER A 257 5.13 4.18 -14.69
CA SER A 257 5.41 3.45 -15.92
C SER A 257 5.47 1.94 -15.66
N SER A 258 5.24 1.12 -16.70
CA SER A 258 5.19 -0.35 -16.57
C SER A 258 4.25 -0.84 -15.48
N GLY A 259 3.16 -0.09 -15.26
CA GLY A 259 2.19 -0.37 -14.20
C GLY A 259 1.38 -1.63 -14.47
N SER A 260 1.12 -2.41 -13.41
CA SER A 260 0.23 -3.56 -13.42
C SER A 260 -0.55 -3.63 -12.12
N THR A 261 -1.79 -4.12 -12.17
CA THR A 261 -2.62 -4.31 -10.98
C THR A 261 -3.43 -5.60 -11.10
N ILE A 262 -3.61 -6.29 -9.98
CA ILE A 262 -4.25 -7.61 -9.88
C ILE A 262 -5.28 -7.56 -8.74
N THR A 263 -6.45 -8.15 -8.97
CA THR A 263 -7.49 -8.27 -7.94
C THR A 263 -7.14 -9.34 -6.89
N GLY A 264 -7.60 -9.16 -5.67
CA GLY A 264 -7.32 -10.05 -4.54
C GLY A 264 -7.93 -11.46 -4.64
N ASN A 265 -8.74 -11.74 -5.67
CA ASN A 265 -9.25 -13.09 -5.98
C ASN A 265 -8.43 -13.81 -7.06
N ALA A 266 -7.34 -13.22 -7.53
CA ALA A 266 -6.45 -13.78 -8.54
C ALA A 266 -5.04 -14.04 -7.98
N SER A 267 -4.27 -14.86 -8.70
CA SER A 267 -2.86 -15.14 -8.36
C SER A 267 -2.01 -13.89 -8.55
N MET A 268 -1.24 -13.55 -7.54
CA MET A 268 -0.34 -12.38 -7.51
C MET A 268 0.99 -12.75 -6.85
N PRO A 269 2.05 -11.92 -7.02
CA PRO A 269 3.31 -12.13 -6.32
C PRO A 269 3.11 -12.17 -4.80
N ASP A 270 3.79 -13.12 -4.14
CA ASP A 270 3.91 -13.17 -2.69
C ASP A 270 5.15 -12.37 -2.27
N PRO A 271 5.07 -11.47 -1.26
CA PRO A 271 6.24 -10.72 -0.79
C PRO A 271 7.37 -11.60 -0.28
N ASP A 272 7.05 -12.81 0.23
CA ASP A 272 8.03 -13.77 0.75
C ASP A 272 8.55 -14.74 -0.34
N GLY A 273 8.11 -14.56 -1.58
CA GLY A 273 8.52 -15.35 -2.75
C GLY A 273 7.42 -16.30 -3.25
N GLY A 274 7.41 -16.55 -4.57
CA GLY A 274 6.37 -17.34 -5.20
C GLY A 274 5.09 -16.54 -5.49
N THR A 275 3.92 -17.16 -5.34
CA THR A 275 2.60 -16.56 -5.60
C THR A 275 1.60 -16.90 -4.51
N MET A 276 0.64 -15.99 -4.30
CA MET A 276 -0.49 -16.16 -3.39
C MET A 276 -1.80 -15.75 -4.07
N ILE A 277 -2.93 -16.13 -3.52
CA ILE A 277 -4.26 -15.64 -3.93
C ILE A 277 -4.66 -14.51 -3.00
N GLY A 278 -4.48 -13.28 -3.43
CA GLY A 278 -4.82 -12.09 -2.66
C GLY A 278 -4.06 -11.92 -1.34
N ARG A 279 -3.97 -10.70 -0.85
CA ARG A 279 -3.31 -10.38 0.42
C ARG A 279 -4.28 -10.59 1.59
N GLU A 280 -3.83 -11.33 2.60
CA GLU A 280 -4.48 -11.46 3.89
C GLU A 280 -3.82 -10.53 4.93
N GLY A 281 -4.58 -10.12 5.95
CA GLY A 281 -4.09 -9.21 6.97
C GLY A 281 -3.93 -7.78 6.48
N ASP A 282 -2.95 -7.08 7.04
CA ASP A 282 -2.60 -5.71 6.65
C ASP A 282 -1.93 -5.67 5.28
N GLY A 283 -1.97 -4.50 4.65
CA GLY A 283 -1.24 -4.22 3.43
C GLY A 283 0.27 -4.30 3.61
N LEU A 284 0.98 -4.15 2.51
CA LEU A 284 2.45 -4.12 2.49
C LEU A 284 2.90 -3.28 1.29
N ILE A 285 4.03 -2.59 1.43
CA ILE A 285 4.68 -1.90 0.31
C ILE A 285 6.18 -2.23 0.32
N VAL A 286 6.73 -2.55 -0.85
CA VAL A 286 8.16 -2.73 -1.07
C VAL A 286 8.61 -1.74 -2.13
N ILE A 287 9.61 -0.93 -1.82
CA ILE A 287 10.27 0.01 -2.73
C ILE A 287 11.67 -0.50 -2.98
N SER A 288 12.03 -0.64 -4.27
CA SER A 288 13.39 -1.05 -4.69
C SER A 288 13.98 -0.01 -5.63
N TRP A 289 15.30 0.19 -5.60
CA TRP A 289 16.03 1.18 -6.41
C TRP A 289 17.39 0.68 -6.90
#